data_a51d78665f48de0652133ee81ae9f337
#
_entry.id   a51d78665f48de0652133ee81ae9f337
#
_cell.length_a   1.000
_cell.length_b   1.000
_cell.length_c   1.000
_cell.angle_alpha   90.00
_cell.angle_beta   90.00
_cell.angle_gamma   90.00
#
_symmetry.space_group_name_H-M   'P 1'
#
loop_
_entity.id
_entity.type
_entity.pdbx_description
1 polymer ?
#
loop_
_entity_poly.entity_id
_entity_poly.type
_entity_poly.pdbx_seq_one_letter_code
_entity_poly.pdbx_strand_id
1 'polypeptide(L)'
;MTGSEMREIRRRFRMERADFAKLIGYTGTDRNNELRVKRLENAGEPVPLYIARLVWLIAIWARGHNQLPDFPEWPGYEFDHAPDPGHKEETNGPY
;
A
#
# COMPACT_ATOMS: atom_id res chain seq x y z
N MET A 1 -1.99 4.45 13.86
CA MET A 1 -2.14 5.62 12.97
C MET A 1 -3.57 6.11 13.05
N THR A 2 -3.73 7.40 13.25
CA THR A 2 -5.05 8.02 13.23
C THR A 2 -5.40 8.43 11.80
N GLY A 3 -6.69 8.72 11.57
CA GLY A 3 -7.10 9.24 10.27
C GLY A 3 -6.44 10.56 9.93
N SER A 4 -6.23 11.41 10.94
CA SER A 4 -5.53 12.68 10.74
C SER A 4 -4.08 12.49 10.32
N GLU A 5 -3.41 11.50 10.91
CA GLU A 5 -2.04 11.19 10.52
C GLU A 5 -1.97 10.68 9.09
N MET A 6 -2.92 9.82 8.70
CA MET A 6 -2.99 9.33 7.33
C MET A 6 -3.24 10.47 6.35
N ARG A 7 -4.13 11.39 6.70
CA ARG A 7 -4.40 12.57 5.87
C ARG A 7 -3.13 13.41 5.68
N GLU A 8 -2.38 13.58 6.77
CA GLU A 8 -1.15 14.37 6.70
C GLU A 8 -0.14 13.71 5.77
N ILE A 9 0.01 12.40 5.85
CA ILE A 9 0.90 11.66 4.97
C ILE A 9 0.46 11.82 3.52
N ARG A 10 -0.85 11.66 3.26
CA ARG A 10 -1.39 11.83 1.92
C ARG A 10 -1.06 13.22 1.36
N ARG A 11 -1.22 14.26 2.19
CA ARG A 11 -0.94 15.62 1.77
C ARG A 11 0.53 15.83 1.45
N ARG A 12 1.40 15.18 2.21
CA ARG A 12 2.83 15.26 1.95
C ARG A 12 3.19 14.59 0.63
N PHE A 13 2.43 13.57 0.25
CA PHE A 13 2.59 12.93 -1.05
C PHE A 13 1.97 13.78 -2.17
N ARG A 14 1.23 14.84 -1.81
CA ARG A 14 0.53 15.72 -2.76
C ARG A 14 -0.47 14.95 -3.62
N MET A 15 -1.20 14.04 -2.99
CA MET A 15 -2.15 13.19 -3.70
C MET A 15 -3.58 13.50 -3.29
N GLU A 16 -4.47 13.39 -4.27
CA GLU A 16 -5.89 13.38 -4.01
C GLU A 16 -6.26 12.04 -3.39
N ARG A 17 -7.42 11.98 -2.75
CA ARG A 17 -7.86 10.76 -2.08
C ARG A 17 -7.97 9.57 -3.03
N ALA A 18 -8.52 9.79 -4.23
CA ALA A 18 -8.68 8.70 -5.18
C ALA A 18 -7.33 8.10 -5.60
N ASP A 19 -6.34 8.96 -5.81
CA ASP A 19 -5.00 8.51 -6.19
C ASP A 19 -4.31 7.81 -5.03
N PHE A 20 -4.48 8.32 -3.83
CA PHE A 20 -3.93 7.69 -2.64
C PHE A 20 -4.52 6.31 -2.43
N ALA A 21 -5.83 6.18 -2.67
CA ALA A 21 -6.49 4.88 -2.58
C ALA A 21 -5.86 3.86 -3.51
N LYS A 22 -5.59 4.26 -4.74
CA LYS A 22 -4.94 3.38 -5.71
C LYS A 22 -3.53 3.00 -5.26
N LEU A 23 -2.81 3.94 -4.71
CA LEU A 23 -1.46 3.70 -4.22
C LEU A 23 -1.43 2.62 -3.16
N ILE A 24 -2.42 2.61 -2.28
CA ILE A 24 -2.49 1.61 -1.21
C ILE A 24 -3.28 0.36 -1.60
N GLY A 25 -3.61 0.22 -2.88
CA GLY A 25 -4.12 -1.03 -3.41
C GLY A 25 -5.63 -1.14 -3.59
N TYR A 26 -6.39 -0.08 -3.37
CA TYR A 26 -7.82 -0.12 -3.65
C TYR A 26 -8.08 -0.15 -5.15
N THR A 27 -9.09 -0.91 -5.55
CA THR A 27 -9.56 -0.95 -6.93
C THR A 27 -10.96 -0.35 -6.98
N GLY A 28 -11.48 -0.18 -8.19
CA GLY A 28 -12.80 0.38 -8.37
C GLY A 28 -12.75 1.79 -8.93
N THR A 29 -13.90 2.48 -8.84
CA THR A 29 -14.01 3.82 -9.41
C THR A 29 -13.33 4.86 -8.55
N ASP A 30 -12.96 5.97 -9.14
CA ASP A 30 -12.34 7.07 -8.42
C ASP A 30 -13.26 7.60 -7.31
N ARG A 31 -14.57 7.68 -7.60
CA ARG A 31 -15.53 8.15 -6.60
C ARG A 31 -15.57 7.23 -5.38
N ASN A 32 -15.64 5.93 -5.60
CA ASN A 32 -15.66 4.98 -4.49
C ASN A 32 -14.37 5.01 -3.71
N ASN A 33 -13.26 5.14 -4.41
CA ASN A 33 -11.94 5.20 -3.78
C ASN A 33 -11.80 6.46 -2.94
N GLU A 34 -12.27 7.58 -3.45
CA GLU A 34 -12.28 8.83 -2.68
C GLU A 34 -13.07 8.67 -1.39
N LEU A 35 -14.26 8.06 -1.48
CA LEU A 35 -15.11 7.86 -0.30
C LEU A 35 -14.46 6.94 0.71
N ARG A 36 -13.78 5.88 0.25
CA ARG A 36 -13.09 4.96 1.15
C ARG A 36 -12.02 5.67 1.97
N VAL A 37 -11.20 6.46 1.31
CA VAL A 37 -10.13 7.20 2.01
C VAL A 37 -10.72 8.25 2.93
N LYS A 38 -11.76 8.95 2.47
CA LYS A 38 -12.44 9.96 3.28
C LYS A 38 -12.97 9.34 4.58
N ARG A 39 -13.55 8.15 4.50
CA ARG A 39 -14.07 7.48 5.69
C ARG A 39 -12.94 7.13 6.65
N LEU A 40 -11.82 6.65 6.15
CA LEU A 40 -10.67 6.32 7.00
C LEU A 40 -10.15 7.57 7.69
N GLU A 41 -10.09 8.68 6.98
CA GLU A 41 -9.55 9.93 7.53
C GLU A 41 -10.46 10.55 8.58
N ASN A 42 -11.77 10.33 8.47
CA ASN A 42 -12.75 10.99 9.31
C ASN A 42 -13.48 10.07 10.28
N ALA A 43 -13.06 8.83 10.42
CA ALA A 43 -13.78 7.83 11.20
C ALA A 43 -13.74 8.07 12.70
N GLY A 44 -12.79 8.84 13.19
CA GLY A 44 -12.66 9.06 14.62
C GLY A 44 -12.08 7.86 15.37
N GLU A 45 -11.60 6.86 14.67
CA GLU A 45 -10.99 5.67 15.24
C GLU A 45 -9.71 5.36 14.47
N PRO A 46 -8.83 4.53 15.03
CA PRO A 46 -7.56 4.24 14.38
C PRO A 46 -7.76 3.60 13.01
N VAL A 47 -6.87 3.94 12.08
CA VAL A 47 -6.83 3.32 10.76
C VAL A 47 -6.52 1.84 10.97
N PRO A 48 -7.19 0.93 10.24
CA PRO A 48 -6.90 -0.50 10.35
C PRO A 48 -5.41 -0.77 10.23
N LEU A 49 -4.93 -1.69 11.06
CA LEU A 49 -3.50 -1.92 11.19
C LEU A 49 -2.81 -2.26 9.87
N TYR A 50 -3.46 -3.09 9.04
CA TYR A 50 -2.84 -3.48 7.78
C TYR A 50 -2.71 -2.30 6.82
N ILE A 51 -3.65 -1.38 6.83
CA ILE A 51 -3.58 -0.17 6.01
C ILE A 51 -2.49 0.75 6.56
N ALA A 52 -2.45 0.92 7.89
CA ALA A 52 -1.46 1.77 8.53
C ALA A 52 -0.04 1.28 8.22
N ARG A 53 0.18 -0.03 8.29
CA ARG A 53 1.49 -0.58 7.99
C ARG A 53 1.88 -0.38 6.54
N LEU A 54 0.91 -0.54 5.63
CA LEU A 54 1.17 -0.32 4.21
C LEU A 54 1.53 1.14 3.95
N VAL A 55 0.77 2.07 4.53
CA VAL A 55 1.07 3.50 4.39
C VAL A 55 2.46 3.82 4.93
N TRP A 56 2.81 3.26 6.10
CA TRP A 56 4.13 3.45 6.68
C TRP A 56 5.24 2.93 5.77
N LEU A 57 5.07 1.74 5.21
CA LEU A 57 6.06 1.16 4.33
C LEU A 57 6.27 2.02 3.09
N ILE A 58 5.17 2.51 2.50
CA ILE A 58 5.25 3.39 1.35
C ILE A 58 5.97 4.68 1.70
N ALA A 59 5.65 5.25 2.87
CA ALA A 59 6.28 6.49 3.31
C ALA A 59 7.78 6.31 3.54
N ILE A 60 8.17 5.21 4.16
CA ILE A 60 9.58 4.91 4.40
C ILE A 60 10.31 4.72 3.09
N TRP A 61 9.72 3.96 2.18
CA TRP A 61 10.32 3.73 0.86
C TRP A 61 10.48 5.05 0.10
N ALA A 62 9.42 5.87 0.08
CA ALA A 62 9.43 7.14 -0.63
C ALA A 62 10.51 8.08 -0.08
N ARG A 63 10.69 8.07 1.23
CA ARG A 63 11.70 8.91 1.87
C ARG A 63 13.10 8.51 1.44
N GLY A 64 13.35 7.21 1.32
CA GLY A 64 14.66 6.72 0.91
C GLY A 64 14.95 6.91 -0.57
N HIS A 65 13.91 6.95 -1.39
CA HIS A 65 14.07 7.05 -2.86
C HIS A 65 13.75 8.43 -3.41
N ASN A 66 13.26 9.32 -2.57
CA ASN A 66 12.87 10.67 -2.96
C ASN A 66 11.82 10.67 -4.08
N GLN A 67 10.98 9.67 -4.10
CA GLN A 67 9.87 9.54 -5.05
C GLN A 67 8.90 8.49 -4.54
N LEU A 68 7.65 8.51 -5.02
CA LEU A 68 6.68 7.49 -4.68
C LEU A 68 6.95 6.21 -5.45
N PRO A 69 6.60 5.05 -4.88
CA PRO A 69 6.80 3.78 -5.59
C PRO A 69 5.86 3.67 -6.80
N ASP A 70 6.32 2.96 -7.81
CA ASP A 70 5.55 2.68 -9.00
C ASP A 70 5.30 1.17 -9.03
N PHE A 71 4.17 0.76 -8.50
CA PHE A 71 3.85 -0.66 -8.38
C PHE A 71 3.39 -1.22 -9.72
N PRO A 72 3.93 -2.37 -10.12
CA PRO A 72 3.40 -3.03 -11.30
C PRO A 72 2.00 -3.57 -11.00
N GLU A 73 1.20 -3.72 -12.03
CA GLU A 73 -0.14 -4.24 -11.86
C GLU A 73 -0.11 -5.67 -11.32
N TRP A 74 0.85 -6.45 -11.78
CA TRP A 74 1.01 -7.82 -11.31
C TRP A 74 2.49 -8.10 -11.06
N PRO A 75 2.88 -8.31 -9.83
CA PRO A 75 4.29 -8.52 -9.50
C PRO A 75 4.72 -9.98 -9.60
N GLY A 76 3.85 -10.88 -10.03
CA GLY A 76 4.17 -12.30 -10.02
C GLY A 76 5.38 -12.66 -10.85
N TYR A 77 5.66 -11.88 -11.88
CA TYR A 77 6.82 -12.14 -12.71
C TYR A 77 8.13 -12.10 -11.92
N GLU A 78 8.14 -11.33 -10.85
CA GLU A 78 9.34 -11.25 -10.02
C GLU A 78 9.54 -12.52 -9.22
N PHE A 79 8.45 -13.14 -8.86
CA PHE A 79 8.51 -14.35 -8.06
C PHE A 79 8.86 -15.58 -8.87
N ASP A 80 8.74 -15.48 -10.19
CA ASP A 80 9.16 -16.57 -11.07
C ASP A 80 10.66 -16.82 -10.95
N HIS A 81 11.38 -15.80 -10.53
CA HIS A 81 12.82 -15.88 -10.37
C HIS A 81 13.22 -16.04 -8.92
N ALA A 82 12.27 -16.11 -8.03
CA ALA A 82 12.58 -16.32 -6.65
C ALA A 82 13.26 -17.68 -6.52
N PRO A 83 14.33 -17.75 -5.75
CA PRO A 83 14.95 -19.03 -5.54
C PRO A 83 13.92 -19.93 -4.94
N ASP A 84 13.77 -21.05 -5.55
CA ASP A 84 12.91 -21.98 -4.95
C ASP A 84 13.52 -22.36 -3.67
N PRO A 85 12.85 -22.22 -2.74
CA PRO A 85 13.35 -22.59 -1.45
C PRO A 85 13.43 -24.08 -1.49
N GLY A 86 13.96 -24.22 -2.53
CA GLY A 86 14.05 -25.34 -2.89
C GLY A 86 12.97 -25.87 -3.37
N HIS A 87 12.73 -25.27 -3.64
CA HIS A 87 12.27 -25.36 -3.95
C HIS A 87 11.49 -25.77 -4.14
N LYS A 88 11.43 -26.47 -4.43
CA LYS A 88 11.00 -26.69 -4.48
C LYS A 88 10.51 -27.11 -4.13
N GLU A 89 10.34 -27.29 -4.01
CA GLU A 89 10.42 -27.36 -3.54
C GLU A 89 10.15 -27.57 -2.98
N GLU A 90 10.02 -28.06 -3.04
CA GLU A 90 10.28 -28.08 -2.50
C GLU A 90 10.09 -28.08 -1.87
N THR A 91 9.87 -28.58 -2.06
CA THR A 91 10.15 -28.42 -1.38
C THR A 91 10.07 -28.40 -0.68
N ASN A 92 9.91 -28.80 -0.76
CA ASN A 92 10.11 -28.56 0.04
C ASN A 92 9.87 -28.43 0.70
N GLY A 93 9.56 -28.67 0.61
CA GLY A 93 9.44 -28.37 1.25
C GLY A 93 9.18 -28.09 1.87
N PRO A 94 8.90 -28.19 2.09
CA PRO A 94 8.59 -27.76 2.88
C PRO A 94 8.47 -27.03 3.22
N TYR A 95 8.20 -26.66 2.85
CA TYR A 95 8.40 -25.75 3.30
C TYR A 95 8.08 -25.56 4.20
#